data_8708532eacd06433a9877a81add9d0a1
#
_entry.id   8708532eacd06433a9877a81add9d0a1
#
_cell.length_a   1.000
_cell.length_b   1.000
_cell.length_c   1.000
_cell.angle_alpha   90.00
_cell.angle_beta   90.00
_cell.angle_gamma   90.00
#
_symmetry.space_group_name_H-M   'P 1'
#
loop_
_entity.id
_entity.type
_entity.pdbx_description
1 polymer ?
#
loop_
_entity_poly.entity_id
_entity_poly.type
_entity_poly.pdbx_seq_one_letter_code
_entity_poly.pdbx_strand_id
1 'polypeptide(L)'
;MKMDIAVTVNGRKYQASVEPRLLLSDFLRDTIGLTGTHVGCEHGVCGACTILVNGDSVRSCLTLAVRADGTDIVTVEGLGTPDQLNALQSEFREKHGLQCGFCTPGMLMTGMDLLKKYPLASDEEIREGLSGNLCRCTGYQNIVAAIRSAVALRNGSTP
;
A
#
# COMPACT_ATOMS: atom_id res chain seq x y z
N MET A 1 17.63 14.70 -20.61
CA MET A 1 16.32 15.36 -20.76
C MET A 1 15.52 15.08 -19.51
N LYS A 2 14.91 16.08 -18.92
CA LYS A 2 13.99 15.93 -17.79
C LYS A 2 12.57 16.28 -18.22
N MET A 3 11.59 15.76 -17.52
CA MET A 3 10.16 16.03 -17.75
C MET A 3 9.56 16.57 -16.45
N ASP A 4 8.77 17.61 -16.56
CA ASP A 4 8.06 18.17 -15.42
C ASP A 4 6.78 17.38 -15.17
N ILE A 5 6.55 17.02 -13.91
CA ILE A 5 5.37 16.32 -13.45
C ILE A 5 4.74 17.04 -12.27
N ALA A 6 3.43 16.93 -12.15
CA ALA A 6 2.66 17.40 -11.00
C ALA A 6 1.80 16.25 -10.47
N VAL A 7 2.03 15.83 -9.24
CA VAL A 7 1.29 14.73 -8.59
C VAL A 7 0.74 15.18 -7.26
N THR A 8 -0.38 14.62 -6.85
CA THR A 8 -0.87 14.76 -5.49
C THR A 8 -0.51 13.49 -4.71
N VAL A 9 0.18 13.62 -3.59
CA VAL A 9 0.55 12.47 -2.75
C VAL A 9 0.06 12.73 -1.33
N ASN A 10 -0.80 11.86 -0.82
CA ASN A 10 -1.43 11.97 0.51
C ASN A 10 -2.08 13.35 0.71
N GLY A 11 -2.78 13.84 -0.31
CA GLY A 11 -3.48 15.13 -0.30
C GLY A 11 -2.58 16.36 -0.51
N ARG A 12 -1.25 16.19 -0.63
CA ARG A 12 -0.31 17.29 -0.88
C ARG A 12 0.18 17.29 -2.33
N LYS A 13 0.17 18.45 -2.96
CA LYS A 13 0.70 18.62 -4.32
C LYS A 13 2.22 18.71 -4.34
N TYR A 14 2.83 18.00 -5.27
CA TYR A 14 4.26 18.00 -5.54
C TYR A 14 4.49 18.30 -7.03
N GLN A 15 5.45 19.17 -7.31
CA GLN A 15 5.93 19.43 -8.66
C GLN A 15 7.42 19.10 -8.70
N ALA A 16 7.85 18.40 -9.72
CA ALA A 16 9.24 17.98 -9.86
C ALA A 16 9.63 17.84 -11.33
N SER A 17 10.90 18.09 -11.61
CA SER A 17 11.51 17.81 -12.92
C SER A 17 12.29 16.51 -12.80
N VAL A 18 11.79 15.43 -13.42
CA VAL A 18 12.29 14.06 -13.24
C VAL A 18 12.88 13.51 -14.55
N GLU A 19 13.80 12.56 -14.41
CA GLU A 19 14.25 11.78 -15.57
C GLU A 19 13.14 10.82 -16.03
N PRO A 20 12.95 10.61 -17.37
CA PRO A 20 11.89 9.74 -17.88
C PRO A 20 11.93 8.30 -17.36
N ARG A 21 13.11 7.81 -16.98
CA ARG A 21 13.33 6.46 -16.44
C ARG A 21 13.20 6.33 -14.93
N LEU A 22 12.96 7.44 -14.21
CA LEU A 22 12.83 7.39 -12.75
C LEU A 22 11.62 6.56 -12.36
N LEU A 23 11.83 5.57 -11.49
CA LEU A 23 10.73 4.75 -10.95
C LEU A 23 9.88 5.57 -9.96
N LEU A 24 8.61 5.28 -9.92
CA LEU A 24 7.70 5.94 -8.98
C LEU A 24 8.06 5.64 -7.52
N SER A 25 8.55 4.44 -7.22
CA SER A 25 9.09 4.08 -5.90
C SER A 25 10.23 4.99 -5.47
N ASP A 26 11.19 5.26 -6.37
CA ASP A 26 12.36 6.10 -6.08
C ASP A 26 11.96 7.58 -5.97
N PHE A 27 11.03 8.02 -6.80
CA PHE A 27 10.44 9.34 -6.68
C PHE A 27 9.81 9.56 -5.30
N LEU A 28 8.99 8.62 -4.83
CA LEU A 28 8.35 8.71 -3.52
C LEU A 28 9.37 8.71 -2.39
N ARG A 29 10.33 7.79 -2.42
CA ARG A 29 11.30 7.59 -1.34
C ARG A 29 12.41 8.64 -1.32
N ASP A 30 13.01 8.90 -2.47
CA ASP A 30 14.27 9.65 -2.54
C ASP A 30 14.07 11.11 -2.99
N THR A 31 13.05 11.39 -3.81
CA THR A 31 12.78 12.75 -4.27
C THR A 31 11.88 13.51 -3.28
N ILE A 32 10.79 12.90 -2.81
CA ILE A 32 9.86 13.58 -1.89
C ILE A 32 9.97 13.10 -0.43
N GLY A 33 10.80 12.09 -0.15
CA GLY A 33 11.17 11.67 1.20
C GLY A 33 10.11 10.83 1.93
N LEU A 34 9.15 10.25 1.22
CA LEU A 34 8.15 9.34 1.79
C LEU A 34 8.68 7.90 1.77
N THR A 35 9.38 7.51 2.82
CA THR A 35 10.11 6.22 2.90
C THR A 35 9.27 5.04 3.37
N GLY A 36 7.99 5.24 3.70
CA GLY A 36 7.09 4.17 4.14
C GLY A 36 6.79 3.13 3.08
N THR A 37 6.85 3.48 1.80
CA THR A 37 6.80 2.52 0.70
C THR A 37 8.13 1.78 0.61
N HIS A 38 8.11 0.45 0.82
CA HIS A 38 9.31 -0.39 0.75
C HIS A 38 9.50 -0.99 -0.65
N VAL A 39 10.75 -1.31 -0.98
CA VAL A 39 11.11 -1.94 -2.26
C VAL A 39 11.91 -3.22 -1.97
N GLY A 40 11.39 -4.37 -2.41
CA GLY A 40 12.02 -5.67 -2.11
C GLY A 40 12.56 -6.41 -3.32
N CYS A 41 11.93 -6.30 -4.49
CA CYS A 41 12.29 -7.12 -5.65
C CYS A 41 12.54 -6.36 -6.96
N GLU A 42 11.98 -5.17 -7.11
CA GLU A 42 12.06 -4.33 -8.33
C GLU A 42 11.58 -5.00 -9.64
N HIS A 43 10.81 -6.10 -9.54
CA HIS A 43 10.22 -6.78 -10.69
C HIS A 43 8.77 -7.24 -10.49
N GLY A 44 8.08 -6.65 -9.51
CA GLY A 44 6.64 -6.77 -9.36
C GLY A 44 6.14 -8.01 -8.62
N VAL A 45 7.04 -8.87 -8.10
CA VAL A 45 6.67 -10.16 -7.47
C VAL A 45 6.29 -10.00 -6.00
N CYS A 46 7.08 -9.24 -5.21
CA CYS A 46 6.93 -9.26 -3.75
C CYS A 46 5.76 -8.41 -3.21
N GLY A 47 5.33 -7.38 -3.93
CA GLY A 47 4.24 -6.51 -3.51
C GLY A 47 4.57 -5.50 -2.41
N ALA A 48 5.81 -5.45 -1.89
CA ALA A 48 6.21 -4.52 -0.83
C ALA A 48 6.03 -3.04 -1.23
N CYS A 49 6.17 -2.73 -2.52
CA CYS A 49 6.07 -1.38 -3.07
C CYS A 49 4.66 -0.95 -3.47
N THR A 50 3.63 -1.68 -3.06
CA THR A 50 2.24 -1.35 -3.40
C THR A 50 1.82 -0.01 -2.82
N ILE A 51 1.24 0.82 -3.66
CA ILE A 51 0.61 2.10 -3.34
C ILE A 51 -0.76 2.16 -4.00
N LEU A 52 -1.58 3.16 -3.71
CA LEU A 52 -2.78 3.44 -4.50
C LEU A 52 -2.52 4.60 -5.45
N VAL A 53 -2.90 4.44 -6.71
CA VAL A 53 -2.90 5.49 -7.73
C VAL A 53 -4.33 5.65 -8.24
N ASN A 54 -4.91 6.82 -8.06
CA ASN A 54 -6.34 7.08 -8.34
C ASN A 54 -7.28 6.04 -7.70
N GLY A 55 -6.89 5.52 -6.54
CA GLY A 55 -7.66 4.55 -5.76
C GLY A 55 -7.44 3.09 -6.11
N ASP A 56 -6.57 2.76 -7.06
CA ASP A 56 -6.24 1.40 -7.46
C ASP A 56 -4.84 0.99 -6.99
N SER A 57 -4.68 -0.26 -6.54
CA SER A 57 -3.38 -0.78 -6.11
C SER A 57 -2.42 -0.94 -7.29
N VAL A 58 -1.22 -0.37 -7.15
CA VAL A 58 -0.18 -0.33 -8.18
C VAL A 58 1.16 -0.71 -7.58
N ARG A 59 1.98 -1.42 -8.33
CA ARG A 59 3.39 -1.68 -7.99
C ARG A 59 4.25 -0.48 -8.40
N SER A 60 4.65 0.34 -7.45
CA SER A 60 5.42 1.56 -7.72
C SER A 60 6.80 1.27 -8.33
N CYS A 61 7.40 0.10 -8.07
CA CYS A 61 8.67 -0.30 -8.67
C CYS A 61 8.55 -0.70 -10.16
N LEU A 62 7.34 -0.86 -10.69
CA LEU A 62 7.08 -1.12 -12.12
C LEU A 62 6.48 0.08 -12.85
N THR A 63 6.31 1.19 -12.15
CA THR A 63 5.69 2.40 -12.70
C THR A 63 6.74 3.49 -12.80
N LEU A 64 6.81 4.18 -13.94
CA LEU A 64 7.67 5.33 -14.11
C LEU A 64 7.01 6.58 -13.50
N ALA A 65 7.80 7.44 -12.82
CA ALA A 65 7.30 8.66 -12.21
C ALA A 65 6.57 9.57 -13.23
N VAL A 66 7.05 9.64 -14.46
CA VAL A 66 6.41 10.40 -15.54
C VAL A 66 5.00 9.92 -15.90
N ARG A 67 4.68 8.65 -15.62
CA ARG A 67 3.32 8.09 -15.83
C ARG A 67 2.34 8.49 -14.75
N ALA A 68 2.84 8.99 -13.63
CA ALA A 68 2.02 9.43 -12.50
C ALA A 68 1.63 10.91 -12.59
N ASP A 69 2.04 11.63 -13.66
CA ASP A 69 1.65 13.02 -13.85
C ASP A 69 0.13 13.18 -13.82
N GLY A 70 -0.35 14.17 -13.07
CA GLY A 70 -1.78 14.45 -12.88
C GLY A 70 -2.55 13.47 -11.99
N THR A 71 -1.90 12.46 -11.38
CA THR A 71 -2.60 11.46 -10.56
C THR A 71 -2.64 11.82 -9.07
N ASP A 72 -3.59 11.17 -8.37
CA ASP A 72 -3.68 11.18 -6.92
C ASP A 72 -3.11 9.86 -6.36
N ILE A 73 -2.10 9.97 -5.49
CA ILE A 73 -1.37 8.86 -4.93
C ILE A 73 -1.60 8.81 -3.42
N VAL A 74 -1.88 7.61 -2.91
CA VAL A 74 -1.91 7.35 -1.47
C VAL A 74 -0.83 6.31 -1.14
N THR A 75 0.04 6.66 -0.20
CA THR A 75 1.03 5.76 0.39
C THR A 75 0.61 5.38 1.81
N VAL A 76 1.35 4.48 2.45
CA VAL A 76 1.04 4.05 3.82
C VAL A 76 1.01 5.22 4.81
N GLU A 77 1.82 6.26 4.59
CA GLU A 77 1.82 7.49 5.40
C GLU A 77 0.50 8.26 5.32
N GLY A 78 -0.27 8.07 4.25
CA GLY A 78 -1.58 8.69 4.07
C GLY A 78 -2.75 7.93 4.72
N LEU A 79 -2.51 6.73 5.26
CA LEU A 79 -3.57 5.92 5.88
C LEU A 79 -3.88 6.34 7.33
N GLY A 80 -2.91 6.87 8.03
CA GLY A 80 -3.04 7.27 9.43
C GLY A 80 -1.71 7.70 10.02
N THR A 81 -1.74 8.14 11.26
CA THR A 81 -0.55 8.53 12.05
C THR A 81 -0.32 7.53 13.18
N PRO A 82 0.86 7.52 13.82
CA PRO A 82 1.12 6.66 14.99
C PRO A 82 0.10 6.83 16.12
N ASP A 83 -0.42 8.04 16.29
CA ASP A 83 -1.41 8.37 17.33
C ASP A 83 -2.86 8.14 16.87
N GLN A 84 -3.09 8.03 15.57
CA GLN A 84 -4.41 7.86 14.98
C GLN A 84 -4.36 6.91 13.79
N LEU A 85 -4.26 5.62 14.09
CA LEU A 85 -4.29 4.56 13.09
C LEU A 85 -5.68 4.44 12.45
N ASN A 86 -5.73 4.10 11.17
CA ASN A 86 -6.99 3.68 10.56
C ASN A 86 -7.42 2.28 11.06
N ALA A 87 -8.65 1.87 10.76
CA ALA A 87 -9.20 0.60 11.23
C ALA A 87 -8.32 -0.60 10.83
N LEU A 88 -7.85 -0.67 9.58
CA LEU A 88 -7.00 -1.77 9.11
C LEU A 88 -5.65 -1.80 9.82
N GLN A 89 -5.00 -0.65 9.98
CA GLN A 89 -3.74 -0.54 10.73
C GLN A 89 -3.92 -0.98 12.18
N SER A 90 -5.03 -0.59 12.82
CA SER A 90 -5.36 -1.01 14.18
C SER A 90 -5.52 -2.54 14.26
N GLU A 91 -6.22 -3.15 13.32
CA GLU A 91 -6.39 -4.61 13.28
C GLU A 91 -5.07 -5.35 13.03
N PHE A 92 -4.19 -4.82 12.19
CA PHE A 92 -2.84 -5.38 12.02
C PHE A 92 -2.05 -5.37 13.33
N ARG A 93 -2.17 -4.31 14.12
CA ARG A 93 -1.55 -4.23 15.45
C ARG A 93 -2.19 -5.23 16.43
N GLU A 94 -3.52 -5.23 16.56
CA GLU A 94 -4.26 -6.05 17.53
C GLU A 94 -4.15 -7.56 17.24
N LYS A 95 -4.13 -7.96 15.97
CA LYS A 95 -4.02 -9.36 15.54
C LYS A 95 -2.57 -9.81 15.30
N HIS A 96 -1.59 -8.95 15.59
CA HIS A 96 -0.17 -9.23 15.32
C HIS A 96 0.09 -9.60 13.85
N GLY A 97 -0.49 -8.85 12.91
CA GLY A 97 -0.38 -9.05 11.46
C GLY A 97 0.99 -8.71 10.87
N LEU A 98 2.00 -8.48 11.70
CA LEU A 98 3.36 -8.16 11.29
C LEU A 98 4.39 -8.71 12.28
N GLN A 99 5.61 -8.95 11.78
CA GLN A 99 6.79 -9.25 12.59
C GLN A 99 7.91 -8.27 12.23
N CYS A 100 8.71 -8.52 11.19
CA CYS A 100 9.76 -7.57 10.78
C CYS A 100 9.20 -6.24 10.23
N GLY A 101 7.96 -6.21 9.76
CA GLY A 101 7.29 -5.02 9.23
C GLY A 101 7.62 -4.66 7.79
N PHE A 102 8.53 -5.38 7.10
CA PHE A 102 8.98 -5.00 5.76
C PHE A 102 7.85 -5.10 4.71
N CYS A 103 7.05 -6.17 4.75
CA CYS A 103 5.90 -6.34 3.84
C CYS A 103 4.69 -5.50 4.23
N THR A 104 4.65 -4.97 5.45
CA THR A 104 3.43 -4.40 6.06
C THR A 104 2.87 -3.21 5.28
N PRO A 105 3.65 -2.23 4.81
CA PRO A 105 3.11 -1.15 3.98
C PRO A 105 2.39 -1.66 2.75
N GLY A 106 3.00 -2.59 2.01
CA GLY A 106 2.37 -3.19 0.82
C GLY A 106 1.12 -3.99 1.13
N MET A 107 1.12 -4.76 2.23
CA MET A 107 -0.05 -5.50 2.71
C MET A 107 -1.21 -4.57 3.07
N LEU A 108 -0.93 -3.47 3.77
CA LEU A 108 -1.94 -2.48 4.13
C LEU A 108 -2.54 -1.81 2.90
N MET A 109 -1.72 -1.40 1.93
CA MET A 109 -2.21 -0.76 0.71
C MET A 109 -3.06 -1.72 -0.13
N THR A 110 -2.63 -2.98 -0.28
CA THR A 110 -3.42 -4.03 -0.94
C THR A 110 -4.71 -4.30 -0.17
N GLY A 111 -4.64 -4.41 1.16
CA GLY A 111 -5.81 -4.61 2.02
C GLY A 111 -6.83 -3.47 1.89
N MET A 112 -6.41 -2.23 1.81
CA MET A 112 -7.29 -1.08 1.59
C MET A 112 -8.01 -1.15 0.24
N ASP A 113 -7.31 -1.55 -0.83
CA ASP A 113 -7.90 -1.75 -2.15
C ASP A 113 -8.93 -2.89 -2.15
N LEU A 114 -8.60 -4.03 -1.53
CA LEU A 114 -9.49 -5.16 -1.38
C LEU A 114 -10.75 -4.81 -0.58
N LEU A 115 -10.60 -4.16 0.55
CA LEU A 115 -11.72 -3.71 1.39
C LEU A 115 -12.67 -2.76 0.65
N LYS A 116 -12.13 -1.95 -0.25
CA LYS A 116 -12.93 -1.01 -1.06
C LYS A 116 -13.71 -1.71 -2.17
N LYS A 117 -13.11 -2.71 -2.82
CA LYS A 117 -13.62 -3.27 -4.08
C LYS A 117 -14.44 -4.55 -3.89
N TYR A 118 -14.17 -5.34 -2.86
CA TYR A 118 -14.70 -6.69 -2.73
C TYR A 118 -15.40 -6.91 -1.39
N PRO A 119 -16.43 -7.78 -1.35
CA PRO A 119 -17.12 -8.15 -0.11
C PRO A 119 -16.22 -8.90 0.87
N LEU A 120 -15.23 -9.71 0.37
CA LEU A 120 -14.32 -10.53 1.18
C LEU A 120 -15.06 -11.42 2.17
N ALA A 121 -15.98 -12.24 1.65
CA ALA A 121 -16.88 -13.06 2.47
C ALA A 121 -16.17 -14.24 3.14
N SER A 122 -15.02 -14.68 2.62
CA SER A 122 -14.26 -15.82 3.14
C SER A 122 -12.77 -15.51 3.33
N ASP A 123 -12.08 -16.34 4.11
CA ASP A 123 -10.63 -16.25 4.26
C ASP A 123 -9.88 -16.60 2.97
N GLU A 124 -10.46 -17.49 2.14
CA GLU A 124 -9.94 -17.83 0.82
C GLU A 124 -9.90 -16.60 -0.09
N GLU A 125 -10.98 -15.81 -0.14
CA GLU A 125 -11.02 -14.56 -0.93
C GLU A 125 -9.96 -13.55 -0.45
N ILE A 126 -9.73 -13.46 0.86
CA ILE A 126 -8.68 -12.61 1.41
C ILE A 126 -7.30 -13.12 0.98
N ARG A 127 -7.04 -14.44 1.07
CA ARG A 127 -5.77 -15.05 0.66
C ARG A 127 -5.53 -14.87 -0.84
N GLU A 128 -6.55 -15.07 -1.66
CA GLU A 128 -6.47 -14.84 -3.09
C GLU A 128 -6.12 -13.37 -3.41
N GLY A 129 -6.79 -12.43 -2.77
CA GLY A 129 -6.53 -11.00 -2.92
C GLY A 129 -5.11 -10.61 -2.48
N LEU A 130 -4.52 -11.31 -1.52
CA LEU A 130 -3.15 -11.09 -1.03
C LEU A 130 -2.09 -11.88 -1.80
N SER A 131 -2.45 -12.70 -2.78
CA SER A 131 -1.52 -13.61 -3.48
C SER A 131 -0.34 -12.90 -4.16
N GLY A 132 -0.48 -11.63 -4.49
CA GLY A 132 0.59 -10.78 -5.03
C GLY A 132 1.48 -10.10 -3.98
N ASN A 133 1.32 -10.40 -2.69
CA ASN A 133 2.08 -9.79 -1.59
C ASN A 133 2.77 -10.87 -0.77
N LEU A 134 4.10 -10.83 -0.70
CA LEU A 134 4.91 -11.83 0.00
C LEU A 134 5.25 -11.36 1.43
N CYS A 135 5.08 -12.29 2.38
CA CYS A 135 5.55 -12.15 3.75
C CYS A 135 6.39 -13.38 4.12
N ARG A 136 7.63 -13.16 4.56
CA ARG A 136 8.54 -14.26 4.95
C ARG A 136 8.40 -14.67 6.42
N CYS A 137 7.74 -13.83 7.22
CA CYS A 137 7.75 -13.97 8.68
C CYS A 137 6.50 -14.63 9.27
N THR A 138 5.30 -14.18 8.85
CA THR A 138 4.05 -14.42 9.59
C THR A 138 3.32 -15.72 9.22
N GLY A 139 3.62 -16.32 8.09
CA GLY A 139 2.81 -17.43 7.53
C GLY A 139 1.39 -16.98 7.13
N TYR A 140 1.15 -15.67 7.02
CA TYR A 140 -0.10 -15.02 6.58
C TYR A 140 -1.31 -15.16 7.53
N GLN A 141 -1.32 -16.06 8.51
CA GLN A 141 -2.48 -16.32 9.36
C GLN A 141 -3.00 -15.05 10.04
N ASN A 142 -2.12 -14.34 10.72
CA ASN A 142 -2.50 -13.11 11.43
C ASN A 142 -2.83 -11.95 10.49
N ILE A 143 -2.24 -11.91 9.30
CA ILE A 143 -2.58 -10.92 8.26
C ILE A 143 -4.01 -11.15 7.78
N VAL A 144 -4.37 -12.40 7.48
CA VAL A 144 -5.75 -12.78 7.08
C VAL A 144 -6.73 -12.44 8.21
N ALA A 145 -6.39 -12.78 9.46
CA ALA A 145 -7.22 -12.46 10.63
C ALA A 145 -7.43 -10.94 10.80
N ALA A 146 -6.39 -10.13 10.59
CA ALA A 146 -6.49 -8.67 10.65
C ALA A 146 -7.44 -8.11 9.58
N ILE A 147 -7.31 -8.57 8.34
CA ILE A 147 -8.21 -8.14 7.26
C ILE A 147 -9.64 -8.63 7.52
N ARG A 148 -9.82 -9.86 7.99
CA ARG A 148 -11.13 -10.40 8.39
C ARG A 148 -11.81 -9.51 9.43
N SER A 149 -11.07 -9.10 10.45
CA SER A 149 -11.58 -8.20 11.49
C SER A 149 -11.96 -6.83 10.92
N ALA A 150 -11.14 -6.27 10.02
CA ALA A 150 -11.45 -5.02 9.34
C ALA A 150 -12.71 -5.11 8.45
N VAL A 151 -12.95 -6.27 7.81
CA VAL A 151 -14.20 -6.54 7.06
C VAL A 151 -15.40 -6.48 7.99
N ALA A 152 -15.32 -7.10 9.17
CA ALA A 152 -16.39 -7.08 10.16
C ALA A 152 -16.70 -5.64 10.62
N LEU A 153 -15.69 -4.86 10.93
CA LEU A 153 -15.84 -3.44 11.29
C LEU A 153 -16.48 -2.61 10.18
N ARG A 154 -16.05 -2.82 8.93
CA ARG A 154 -16.64 -2.15 7.76
C ARG A 154 -18.14 -2.44 7.64
N ASN A 155 -18.55 -3.67 7.91
CA ASN A 155 -19.93 -4.13 7.81
C ASN A 155 -20.78 -3.81 9.04
N GLY A 156 -20.22 -3.10 10.05
CA GLY A 156 -20.92 -2.75 11.27
C GLY A 156 -21.09 -3.90 12.27
N SER A 157 -20.37 -5.00 12.10
CA SER A 157 -20.32 -6.13 13.04
C SER A 157 -19.18 -5.94 14.03
N THR A 158 -19.42 -6.25 15.31
CA THR A 158 -18.33 -6.33 16.28
C THR A 158 -17.48 -7.57 15.97
N PRO A 159 -16.15 -7.46 15.93
CA PRO A 159 -15.27 -8.60 15.63
C PRO A 159 -15.30 -9.69 16.70
#